data_a3edb53485c3a831005bf39aa356bdd3
#
_entry.id   a3edb53485c3a831005bf39aa356bdd3
#
_cell.length_a   1.000
_cell.length_b   1.000
_cell.length_c   1.000
_cell.angle_alpha   90.00
_cell.angle_beta   90.00
_cell.angle_gamma   90.00
#
_symmetry.space_group_name_H-M   'P 1'
#
loop_
_entity.id
_entity.type
_entity.pdbx_description
1 polymer ?
#
loop_
_entity_poly.entity_id
_entity_poly.type
_entity_poly.pdbx_seq_one_letter_code
_entity_poly.pdbx_strand_id
1 'polypeptide(L)'
;MTQTIPVELIAFSGEHPISELDDIDGLIRLYKPKVFRFVAFSVADRDAAESITQDCLLKAHLSRNQFRGDCSVSTWLMRIAFNLVRDHTKSQKFRFWKKAAATAIDAQDLSQHLASSESSAEERLIAKERVEMVHRALQELSGKQRSVFLMRFLEEMDLPDIAATTGMSVPTVKTHLYRAVGAIRARLGASL
;
A
#
# COMPACT_ATOMS: atom_id res chain seq x y z
N MET A 1 -39.27 -12.69 -36.23
CA MET A 1 -39.29 -11.35 -35.60
C MET A 1 -38.30 -11.38 -34.46
N THR A 2 -37.08 -10.98 -34.75
CA THR A 2 -35.96 -11.03 -33.80
C THR A 2 -35.79 -9.60 -33.25
N GLN A 3 -36.15 -9.42 -31.98
CA GLN A 3 -35.95 -8.15 -31.29
C GLN A 3 -34.47 -8.01 -30.90
N THR A 4 -33.81 -7.07 -31.55
CA THR A 4 -32.45 -6.59 -31.21
C THR A 4 -32.58 -5.70 -29.97
N ILE A 5 -31.96 -6.12 -28.85
CA ILE A 5 -31.83 -5.28 -27.65
C ILE A 5 -30.76 -4.23 -27.92
N PRO A 6 -31.04 -2.93 -27.80
CA PRO A 6 -30.00 -1.90 -27.93
C PRO A 6 -29.07 -2.00 -26.70
N VAL A 7 -27.77 -2.14 -26.98
CA VAL A 7 -26.71 -1.96 -25.97
C VAL A 7 -26.70 -0.46 -25.66
N GLU A 8 -27.41 -0.06 -24.62
CA GLU A 8 -27.25 1.26 -24.05
C GLU A 8 -25.80 1.39 -23.55
N LEU A 9 -25.11 2.28 -24.24
CA LEU A 9 -23.82 2.82 -23.91
C LEU A 9 -23.89 3.31 -22.45
N ILE A 10 -23.32 2.54 -21.51
CA ILE A 10 -23.07 3.03 -20.15
C ILE A 10 -22.03 4.13 -20.35
N ALA A 11 -22.50 5.36 -20.43
CA ALA A 11 -21.66 6.53 -20.36
C ALA A 11 -20.92 6.45 -19.01
N PHE A 12 -19.67 6.02 -19.03
CA PHE A 12 -18.73 6.31 -17.99
C PHE A 12 -18.70 7.84 -17.87
N SER A 13 -19.33 8.36 -16.82
CA SER A 13 -19.20 9.76 -16.41
C SER A 13 -17.75 9.95 -16.02
N GLY A 14 -16.94 10.23 -17.04
CA GLY A 14 -15.53 10.56 -16.87
C GLY A 14 -15.41 11.92 -16.19
N GLU A 15 -15.50 11.94 -14.87
CA GLU A 15 -14.80 12.97 -14.13
C GLU A 15 -13.32 12.76 -14.46
N HIS A 16 -12.72 13.77 -15.09
CA HIS A 16 -11.32 13.70 -15.47
C HIS A 16 -10.48 13.39 -14.22
N PRO A 17 -9.59 12.40 -14.25
CA PRO A 17 -8.77 12.02 -13.08
C PRO A 17 -7.93 13.18 -12.53
N ILE A 18 -7.81 14.27 -13.27
CA ILE A 18 -7.17 15.51 -12.82
C ILE A 18 -8.05 16.23 -11.78
N SER A 19 -9.38 16.14 -11.84
CA SER A 19 -10.27 16.79 -10.87
C SER A 19 -10.15 16.20 -9.47
N GLU A 20 -9.85 14.90 -9.34
CA GLU A 20 -9.58 14.26 -8.03
C GLU A 20 -8.30 14.77 -7.36
N LEU A 21 -7.32 15.24 -8.14
CA LEU A 21 -6.05 15.77 -7.63
C LEU A 21 -6.12 17.25 -7.29
N ASP A 22 -7.12 17.98 -7.79
CA ASP A 22 -7.33 19.40 -7.47
C ASP A 22 -8.05 19.58 -6.13
N ASP A 23 -8.92 18.63 -5.74
CA ASP A 23 -9.54 18.58 -4.41
C ASP A 23 -8.62 17.87 -3.43
N ILE A 24 -7.82 18.65 -2.68
CA ILE A 24 -6.90 18.10 -1.68
C ILE A 24 -7.61 17.37 -0.54
N ASP A 25 -8.78 17.84 -0.13
CA ASP A 25 -9.54 17.23 0.96
C ASP A 25 -10.14 15.89 0.49
N GLY A 26 -10.65 15.83 -0.73
CA GLY A 26 -11.10 14.60 -1.38
C GLY A 26 -9.94 13.61 -1.55
N LEU A 27 -8.79 14.07 -2.02
CA LEU A 27 -7.58 13.26 -2.16
C LEU A 27 -7.16 12.65 -0.81
N ILE A 28 -7.10 13.46 0.24
CA ILE A 28 -6.76 12.98 1.58
C ILE A 28 -7.78 11.96 2.06
N ARG A 29 -9.06 12.27 1.97
CA ARG A 29 -10.14 11.39 2.46
C ARG A 29 -10.13 10.03 1.77
N LEU A 30 -9.93 10.00 0.44
CA LEU A 30 -9.98 8.77 -0.36
C LEU A 30 -8.69 7.94 -0.25
N TYR A 31 -7.53 8.59 -0.27
CA TYR A 31 -6.26 7.90 -0.48
C TYR A 31 -5.36 7.82 0.77
N LYS A 32 -5.57 8.68 1.79
CA LYS A 32 -4.76 8.61 3.02
C LYS A 32 -4.80 7.24 3.69
N PRO A 33 -5.96 6.58 3.89
CA PRO A 33 -5.99 5.26 4.51
C PRO A 33 -5.20 4.22 3.71
N LYS A 34 -5.29 4.27 2.38
CA LYS A 34 -4.61 3.37 1.47
C LYS A 34 -3.10 3.56 1.49
N VAL A 35 -2.65 4.80 1.33
CA VAL A 35 -1.22 5.16 1.39
C VAL A 35 -0.64 4.84 2.77
N PHE A 36 -1.34 5.22 3.85
CA PHE A 36 -0.89 4.95 5.21
C PHE A 36 -0.71 3.45 5.46
N ARG A 37 -1.67 2.61 5.06
CA ARG A 37 -1.60 1.16 5.20
C ARG A 37 -0.37 0.59 4.49
N PHE A 38 -0.13 0.96 3.24
CA PHE A 38 1.05 0.54 2.49
C PHE A 38 2.35 0.97 3.19
N VAL A 39 2.43 2.23 3.63
CA VAL A 39 3.61 2.77 4.29
C VAL A 39 3.83 2.12 5.66
N ALA A 40 2.79 1.98 6.48
CA ALA A 40 2.87 1.38 7.82
C ALA A 40 3.36 -0.08 7.78
N PHE A 41 2.92 -0.87 6.81
CA PHE A 41 3.48 -2.20 6.60
C PHE A 41 4.88 -2.21 5.99
N SER A 42 5.29 -1.13 5.34
CA SER A 42 6.62 -1.01 4.72
C SER A 42 7.70 -0.58 5.71
N VAL A 43 7.36 0.30 6.66
CA VAL A 43 8.27 0.79 7.72
C VAL A 43 7.82 0.25 9.09
N ALA A 44 8.75 0.07 10.02
CA ALA A 44 8.43 -0.48 11.33
C ALA A 44 8.21 0.62 12.40
N ASP A 45 7.89 1.84 11.97
CA ASP A 45 7.79 3.04 12.80
C ASP A 45 6.54 3.81 12.38
N ARG A 46 5.64 4.04 13.33
CA ARG A 46 4.36 4.70 13.11
C ARG A 46 4.53 6.18 12.75
N ASP A 47 5.38 6.88 13.48
CA ASP A 47 5.59 8.32 13.26
C ASP A 47 6.19 8.55 11.89
N ALA A 48 7.14 7.67 11.49
CA ALA A 48 7.67 7.66 10.14
C ALA A 48 6.57 7.33 9.10
N ALA A 49 5.66 6.40 9.41
CA ALA A 49 4.57 6.06 8.49
C ALA A 49 3.60 7.23 8.29
N GLU A 50 3.25 7.94 9.36
CA GLU A 50 2.41 9.14 9.28
C GLU A 50 3.10 10.26 8.49
N SER A 51 4.36 10.55 8.80
CA SER A 51 5.14 11.57 8.10
C SER A 51 5.26 11.27 6.61
N ILE A 52 5.64 10.04 6.24
CA ILE A 52 5.77 9.63 4.84
C ILE A 52 4.43 9.69 4.11
N THR A 53 3.34 9.37 4.80
CA THR A 53 1.98 9.45 4.23
C THR A 53 1.60 10.89 3.91
N GLN A 54 1.86 11.82 4.84
CA GLN A 54 1.64 13.25 4.64
C GLN A 54 2.49 13.79 3.48
N ASP A 55 3.78 13.46 3.46
CA ASP A 55 4.71 13.84 2.39
C ASP A 55 4.26 13.30 1.03
N CYS A 56 3.72 12.07 0.99
CA CYS A 56 3.19 11.46 -0.23
C CYS A 56 2.01 12.26 -0.78
N LEU A 57 1.03 12.57 0.04
CA LEU A 57 -0.17 13.31 -0.38
C LEU A 57 0.16 14.75 -0.77
N LEU A 58 1.02 15.42 0.00
CA LEU A 58 1.49 16.77 -0.33
C LEU A 58 2.25 16.76 -1.66
N LYS A 59 3.17 15.82 -1.85
CA LYS A 59 3.95 15.69 -3.09
C LYS A 59 3.04 15.39 -4.29
N ALA A 60 2.02 14.55 -4.10
CA ALA A 60 1.02 14.28 -5.12
C ALA A 60 0.28 15.56 -5.51
N HIS A 61 -0.23 16.31 -4.53
CA HIS A 61 -0.93 17.57 -4.80
C HIS A 61 -0.05 18.59 -5.53
N LEU A 62 1.20 18.77 -5.08
CA LEU A 62 2.14 19.72 -5.70
C LEU A 62 2.55 19.30 -7.12
N SER A 63 2.61 18.01 -7.41
CA SER A 63 2.99 17.48 -8.74
C SER A 63 1.80 17.03 -9.59
N ARG A 64 0.57 17.39 -9.24
CA ARG A 64 -0.65 16.96 -9.94
C ARG A 64 -0.66 17.30 -11.42
N ASN A 65 -0.10 18.44 -11.80
CA ASN A 65 0.03 18.86 -13.20
C ASN A 65 0.96 17.95 -14.04
N GLN A 66 1.74 17.08 -13.39
CA GLN A 66 2.61 16.10 -14.06
C GLN A 66 1.89 14.74 -14.23
N PHE A 67 0.71 14.58 -13.65
CA PHE A 67 -0.10 13.39 -13.83
C PHE A 67 -0.70 13.38 -15.23
N ARG A 68 -0.34 12.36 -16.03
CA ARG A 68 -0.72 12.27 -17.46
C ARG A 68 -1.97 11.41 -17.69
N GLY A 69 -2.50 10.75 -16.64
CA GLY A 69 -3.60 9.81 -16.81
C GLY A 69 -3.21 8.44 -17.39
N ASP A 70 -1.92 8.16 -17.54
CA ASP A 70 -1.42 6.87 -18.07
C ASP A 70 -1.67 5.68 -17.12
N CYS A 71 -2.06 5.94 -15.89
CA CYS A 71 -2.42 4.95 -14.88
C CYS A 71 -3.47 5.55 -13.92
N SER A 72 -4.03 4.72 -13.02
CA SER A 72 -4.94 5.24 -12.00
C SER A 72 -4.23 6.19 -11.03
N VAL A 73 -4.97 7.12 -10.42
CA VAL A 73 -4.47 8.00 -9.35
C VAL A 73 -3.86 7.17 -8.22
N SER A 74 -4.51 6.05 -7.87
CA SER A 74 -3.99 5.11 -6.87
C SER A 74 -2.62 4.55 -7.23
N THR A 75 -2.41 4.08 -8.46
CA THR A 75 -1.11 3.56 -8.95
C THR A 75 -0.04 4.65 -8.92
N TRP A 76 -0.40 5.86 -9.31
CA TRP A 76 0.52 7.00 -9.27
C TRP A 76 0.93 7.38 -7.85
N LEU A 77 -0.03 7.41 -6.90
CA LEU A 77 0.24 7.62 -5.48
C LEU A 77 1.13 6.52 -4.90
N MET A 78 0.89 5.25 -5.26
CA MET A 78 1.75 4.15 -4.83
C MET A 78 3.18 4.30 -5.33
N ARG A 79 3.41 4.85 -6.53
CA ARG A 79 4.76 5.18 -7.03
C ARG A 79 5.44 6.23 -6.16
N ILE A 80 4.72 7.28 -5.77
CA ILE A 80 5.25 8.32 -4.87
C ILE A 80 5.57 7.72 -3.50
N ALA A 81 4.63 6.98 -2.91
CA ALA A 81 4.80 6.32 -1.61
C ALA A 81 5.98 5.33 -1.61
N PHE A 82 6.09 4.48 -2.64
CA PHE A 82 7.20 3.54 -2.80
C PHE A 82 8.56 4.25 -2.83
N ASN A 83 8.67 5.35 -3.57
CA ASN A 83 9.91 6.12 -3.64
C ASN A 83 10.27 6.73 -2.27
N LEU A 84 9.29 7.32 -1.58
CA LEU A 84 9.51 7.90 -0.24
C LEU A 84 9.93 6.83 0.78
N VAL A 85 9.25 5.68 0.80
CA VAL A 85 9.64 4.53 1.65
C VAL A 85 11.06 4.06 1.33
N ARG A 86 11.40 3.92 0.05
CA ARG A 86 12.73 3.51 -0.39
C ARG A 86 13.81 4.51 0.07
N ASP A 87 13.55 5.80 -0.07
CA ASP A 87 14.50 6.84 0.30
C ASP A 87 14.64 6.94 1.83
N HIS A 88 13.55 6.81 2.58
CA HIS A 88 13.56 6.69 4.04
C HIS A 88 14.40 5.49 4.49
N THR A 89 14.22 4.31 3.89
CA THR A 89 14.98 3.11 4.25
C THR A 89 16.44 3.17 3.88
N LYS A 90 16.84 3.96 2.90
CA LYS A 90 18.24 4.18 2.50
C LYS A 90 18.95 5.23 3.35
N SER A 91 18.23 6.11 4.01
CA SER A 91 18.83 7.19 4.78
C SER A 91 19.66 6.64 5.95
N GLN A 92 20.80 7.30 6.24
CA GLN A 92 21.63 6.91 7.39
C GLN A 92 20.90 7.06 8.73
N LYS A 93 19.95 8.00 8.82
CA LYS A 93 19.04 8.15 9.96
C LYS A 93 18.27 6.86 10.21
N PHE A 94 17.76 6.20 9.17
CA PHE A 94 17.06 4.93 9.28
C PHE A 94 17.92 3.81 9.90
N ARG A 95 19.20 3.72 9.53
CA ARG A 95 20.12 2.71 10.13
C ARG A 95 20.33 2.93 11.62
N PHE A 96 20.40 4.18 12.03
CA PHE A 96 20.56 4.55 13.45
C PHE A 96 19.27 4.26 14.24
N TRP A 97 18.11 4.65 13.70
CA TRP A 97 16.81 4.45 14.34
C TRP A 97 16.35 2.98 14.34
N LYS A 98 16.71 2.19 13.32
CA LYS A 98 16.41 0.75 13.29
C LYS A 98 17.02 0.00 14.47
N LYS A 99 18.12 0.49 15.02
CA LYS A 99 18.74 -0.05 16.24
C LYS A 99 17.99 0.33 17.53
N ALA A 100 17.29 1.48 17.51
CA ALA A 100 16.58 2.03 18.68
C ALA A 100 15.07 1.72 18.66
N ALA A 101 14.46 1.62 17.47
CA ALA A 101 13.01 1.51 17.27
C ALA A 101 12.52 0.06 17.05
N ALA A 102 13.16 -0.92 17.70
CA ALA A 102 12.58 -2.27 17.83
C ALA A 102 11.32 -2.28 18.73
N THR A 103 10.74 -1.11 19.01
CA THR A 103 9.58 -0.91 19.86
C THR A 103 8.36 -0.49 19.03
N ALA A 104 7.58 -1.51 18.65
CA ALA A 104 6.11 -1.50 18.56
C ALA A 104 5.43 -0.40 17.75
N ILE A 105 5.11 -0.70 16.48
CA ILE A 105 3.83 -0.23 15.94
C ILE A 105 2.74 -0.91 16.77
N ASP A 106 1.88 -0.14 17.42
CA ASP A 106 0.71 -0.71 18.08
C ASP A 106 -0.22 -1.27 17.00
N ALA A 107 -0.37 -2.60 16.97
CA ALA A 107 -1.22 -3.32 16.04
C ALA A 107 -2.68 -2.85 16.11
N GLN A 108 -3.06 -2.13 17.16
CA GLN A 108 -4.39 -1.59 17.36
C GLN A 108 -4.77 -0.62 16.22
N ASP A 109 -3.85 0.24 15.80
CA ASP A 109 -4.12 1.21 14.76
C ASP A 109 -4.15 0.61 13.35
N LEU A 110 -3.34 -0.42 13.10
CA LEU A 110 -3.42 -1.16 11.84
C LEU A 110 -4.73 -1.95 11.75
N SER A 111 -5.20 -2.53 12.86
CA SER A 111 -6.44 -3.31 12.90
C SER A 111 -7.69 -2.43 12.70
N GLN A 112 -7.68 -1.17 13.16
CA GLN A 112 -8.79 -0.24 12.94
C GLN A 112 -9.05 0.09 11.47
N HIS A 113 -8.00 0.01 10.63
CA HIS A 113 -8.13 0.24 9.18
C HIS A 113 -8.52 -1.03 8.40
N LEU A 114 -8.54 -2.19 9.06
CA LEU A 114 -8.85 -3.49 8.45
C LEU A 114 -10.14 -4.12 9.00
N ALA A 115 -10.64 -3.66 10.15
CA ALA A 115 -11.83 -4.22 10.79
C ALA A 115 -13.11 -3.45 10.42
N SER A 116 -14.16 -4.17 10.06
CA SER A 116 -15.52 -3.63 10.03
C SER A 116 -16.04 -3.39 11.46
N SER A 117 -16.90 -2.38 11.64
CA SER A 117 -17.29 -1.83 12.95
C SER A 117 -18.18 -2.71 13.83
N GLU A 118 -18.50 -3.95 13.43
CA GLU A 118 -19.49 -4.82 14.11
C GLU A 118 -18.88 -6.02 14.86
N SER A 119 -17.55 -6.08 15.05
CA SER A 119 -16.90 -7.23 15.67
C SER A 119 -16.88 -7.17 17.20
N SER A 120 -17.03 -8.35 17.86
CA SER A 120 -16.93 -8.51 19.31
C SER A 120 -15.52 -8.18 19.83
N ALA A 121 -15.36 -7.96 21.14
CA ALA A 121 -14.03 -7.69 21.74
C ALA A 121 -13.04 -8.84 21.51
N GLU A 122 -13.51 -10.08 21.52
CA GLU A 122 -12.73 -11.28 21.26
C GLU A 122 -12.27 -11.35 19.79
N GLU A 123 -13.19 -11.09 18.86
CA GLU A 123 -12.87 -11.03 17.43
C GLU A 123 -11.85 -9.94 17.10
N ARG A 124 -11.93 -8.79 17.79
CA ARG A 124 -10.94 -7.70 17.65
C ARG A 124 -9.56 -8.12 18.17
N LEU A 125 -9.51 -8.85 19.28
CA LEU A 125 -8.24 -9.35 19.82
C LEU A 125 -7.60 -10.36 18.86
N ILE A 126 -8.37 -11.31 18.35
CA ILE A 126 -7.90 -12.30 17.37
C ILE A 126 -7.44 -11.61 16.08
N ALA A 127 -8.19 -10.60 15.62
CA ALA A 127 -7.80 -9.81 14.43
C ALA A 127 -6.48 -9.05 14.67
N LYS A 128 -6.30 -8.46 15.86
CA LYS A 128 -5.07 -7.78 16.25
C LYS A 128 -3.88 -8.73 16.24
N GLU A 129 -3.98 -9.89 16.85
CA GLU A 129 -2.91 -10.90 16.88
C GLU A 129 -2.53 -11.37 15.46
N ARG A 130 -3.53 -11.57 14.58
CA ARG A 130 -3.29 -11.91 13.16
C ARG A 130 -2.55 -10.82 12.42
N VAL A 131 -2.94 -9.56 12.62
CA VAL A 131 -2.27 -8.41 12.00
C VAL A 131 -0.83 -8.30 12.48
N GLU A 132 -0.57 -8.47 13.77
CA GLU A 132 0.79 -8.49 14.34
C GLU A 132 1.65 -9.62 13.76
N MET A 133 1.07 -10.81 13.61
CA MET A 133 1.75 -11.97 13.02
C MET A 133 2.15 -11.68 11.57
N VAL A 134 1.22 -11.16 10.76
CA VAL A 134 1.48 -10.77 9.37
C VAL A 134 2.52 -9.65 9.30
N HIS A 135 2.39 -8.64 10.16
CA HIS A 135 3.36 -7.54 10.22
C HIS A 135 4.78 -8.05 10.51
N ARG A 136 4.93 -8.92 11.51
CA ARG A 136 6.24 -9.55 11.83
C ARG A 136 6.81 -10.33 10.65
N ALA A 137 5.99 -11.13 9.98
CA ALA A 137 6.42 -11.88 8.80
C ALA A 137 6.87 -10.96 7.64
N LEU A 138 6.16 -9.83 7.44
CA LEU A 138 6.53 -8.83 6.44
C LEU A 138 7.86 -8.15 6.76
N GLN A 139 8.18 -7.91 8.05
CA GLN A 139 9.44 -7.27 8.44
C GLN A 139 10.67 -8.15 8.16
N GLU A 140 10.51 -9.45 8.04
CA GLU A 140 11.59 -10.38 7.67
C GLU A 140 11.93 -10.33 6.16
N LEU A 141 11.01 -9.81 5.34
CA LEU A 141 11.24 -9.67 3.90
C LEU A 141 12.22 -8.52 3.60
N SER A 142 13.00 -8.68 2.52
CA SER A 142 13.72 -7.52 1.97
C SER A 142 12.75 -6.42 1.55
N GLY A 143 13.18 -5.15 1.59
CA GLY A 143 12.30 -4.03 1.24
C GLY A 143 11.64 -4.17 -0.15
N LYS A 144 12.37 -4.71 -1.15
CA LYS A 144 11.80 -4.98 -2.49
C LYS A 144 10.74 -6.07 -2.47
N GLN A 145 11.00 -7.17 -1.76
CA GLN A 145 10.03 -8.28 -1.63
C GLN A 145 8.77 -7.81 -0.91
N ARG A 146 8.93 -7.07 0.18
CA ARG A 146 7.84 -6.50 0.97
C ARG A 146 6.97 -5.57 0.13
N SER A 147 7.58 -4.59 -0.56
CA SER A 147 6.84 -3.65 -1.40
C SER A 147 6.06 -4.35 -2.51
N VAL A 148 6.68 -5.30 -3.22
CA VAL A 148 6.00 -6.08 -4.27
C VAL A 148 4.83 -6.89 -3.70
N PHE A 149 5.02 -7.50 -2.54
CA PHE A 149 3.97 -8.26 -1.86
C PHE A 149 2.78 -7.37 -1.47
N LEU A 150 3.06 -6.22 -0.84
CA LEU A 150 2.03 -5.26 -0.43
C LEU A 150 1.27 -4.69 -1.62
N MET A 151 1.96 -4.29 -2.69
CA MET A 151 1.31 -3.80 -3.89
C MET A 151 0.40 -4.86 -4.52
N ARG A 152 0.80 -6.14 -4.51
CA ARG A 152 0.01 -7.21 -5.11
C ARG A 152 -1.20 -7.61 -4.27
N PHE A 153 -1.03 -7.79 -2.95
CA PHE A 153 -2.06 -8.39 -2.09
C PHE A 153 -2.84 -7.38 -1.26
N LEU A 154 -2.26 -6.23 -0.96
CA LEU A 154 -2.92 -5.18 -0.19
C LEU A 154 -3.56 -4.13 -1.09
N GLU A 155 -2.90 -3.80 -2.21
CA GLU A 155 -3.34 -2.78 -3.15
C GLU A 155 -3.88 -3.36 -4.46
N GLU A 156 -3.92 -4.69 -4.59
CA GLU A 156 -4.48 -5.46 -5.70
C GLU A 156 -3.90 -5.09 -7.09
N MET A 157 -2.73 -4.46 -7.12
CA MET A 157 -2.08 -4.04 -8.35
C MET A 157 -1.68 -5.26 -9.20
N ASP A 158 -1.75 -5.12 -10.51
CA ASP A 158 -1.24 -6.14 -11.41
C ASP A 158 0.29 -6.08 -11.57
N LEU A 159 0.89 -7.13 -12.16
CA LEU A 159 2.34 -7.22 -12.27
C LEU A 159 2.97 -6.16 -13.18
N PRO A 160 2.36 -5.78 -14.31
CA PRO A 160 2.80 -4.66 -15.12
C PRO A 160 2.81 -3.33 -14.35
N ASP A 161 1.75 -3.03 -13.59
CA ASP A 161 1.66 -1.81 -12.80
C ASP A 161 2.70 -1.77 -11.67
N ILE A 162 2.92 -2.91 -11.00
CA ILE A 162 3.99 -3.04 -10.00
C ILE A 162 5.36 -2.81 -10.65
N ALA A 163 5.59 -3.37 -11.83
CA ALA A 163 6.83 -3.18 -12.58
C ALA A 163 7.06 -1.70 -12.93
N ALA A 164 6.03 -1.04 -13.48
CA ALA A 164 6.06 0.38 -13.79
C ALA A 164 6.28 1.26 -12.54
N THR A 165 5.63 0.91 -11.42
CA THR A 165 5.75 1.63 -10.15
C THR A 165 7.14 1.52 -9.53
N THR A 166 7.71 0.32 -9.56
CA THR A 166 8.99 0.01 -8.89
C THR A 166 10.22 0.24 -9.77
N GLY A 167 10.04 0.41 -11.08
CA GLY A 167 11.11 0.48 -12.08
C GLY A 167 11.81 -0.87 -12.31
N MET A 168 11.17 -1.98 -11.94
CA MET A 168 11.68 -3.34 -12.15
C MET A 168 11.03 -3.97 -13.39
N SER A 169 11.71 -4.96 -14.00
CA SER A 169 11.07 -5.77 -15.04
C SER A 169 10.01 -6.70 -14.45
N VAL A 170 8.97 -7.05 -15.25
CA VAL A 170 7.92 -7.99 -14.82
C VAL A 170 8.49 -9.34 -14.33
N PRO A 171 9.49 -9.96 -15.00
CA PRO A 171 10.11 -11.17 -14.46
C PRO A 171 10.78 -10.97 -13.09
N THR A 172 11.39 -9.80 -12.86
CA THR A 172 12.00 -9.46 -11.57
C THR A 172 10.91 -9.32 -10.48
N VAL A 173 9.79 -8.66 -10.80
CA VAL A 173 8.62 -8.54 -9.91
C VAL A 173 8.10 -9.94 -9.54
N LYS A 174 7.91 -10.83 -10.52
CA LYS A 174 7.50 -12.23 -10.28
C LYS A 174 8.46 -12.93 -9.31
N THR A 175 9.76 -12.83 -9.54
CA THR A 175 10.77 -13.45 -8.67
C THR A 175 10.68 -12.94 -7.23
N HIS A 176 10.55 -11.62 -7.03
CA HIS A 176 10.37 -11.04 -5.69
C HIS A 176 9.07 -11.51 -5.04
N LEU A 177 7.98 -11.57 -5.81
CA LEU A 177 6.68 -12.03 -5.32
C LEU A 177 6.73 -13.49 -4.86
N TYR A 178 7.28 -14.40 -5.68
CA TYR A 178 7.42 -15.80 -5.31
C TYR A 178 8.23 -15.99 -4.03
N ARG A 179 9.36 -15.29 -3.91
CA ARG A 179 10.20 -15.35 -2.70
C ARG A 179 9.47 -14.81 -1.47
N ALA A 180 8.73 -13.71 -1.62
CA ALA A 180 7.93 -13.13 -0.54
C ALA A 180 6.83 -14.11 -0.07
N VAL A 181 6.05 -14.67 -1.00
CA VAL A 181 4.99 -15.64 -0.70
C VAL A 181 5.56 -16.89 -0.02
N GLY A 182 6.69 -17.41 -0.51
CA GLY A 182 7.37 -18.56 0.10
C GLY A 182 7.81 -18.30 1.54
N ALA A 183 8.43 -17.15 1.79
CA ALA A 183 8.87 -16.77 3.13
C ALA A 183 7.69 -16.57 4.11
N ILE A 184 6.62 -15.91 3.67
CA ILE A 184 5.43 -15.70 4.50
C ILE A 184 4.72 -17.03 4.81
N ARG A 185 4.58 -17.92 3.79
CA ARG A 185 3.99 -19.26 4.02
C ARG A 185 4.80 -20.08 5.01
N ALA A 186 6.12 -20.08 4.89
CA ALA A 186 6.99 -20.79 5.83
C ALA A 186 6.81 -20.28 7.26
N ARG A 187 6.61 -18.98 7.43
CA ARG A 187 6.44 -18.36 8.75
C ARG A 187 5.07 -18.60 9.34
N LEU A 188 4.01 -18.43 8.56
CA LEU A 188 2.63 -18.65 9.02
C LEU A 188 2.31 -20.13 9.17
N GLY A 189 2.84 -21.01 8.31
CA GLY A 189 2.66 -22.45 8.40
C GLY A 189 3.40 -23.09 9.57
N ALA A 190 4.43 -22.45 10.12
CA ALA A 190 5.12 -22.88 11.35
C ALA A 190 4.39 -22.42 12.63
N SER A 191 3.34 -21.59 12.49
CA SER A 191 2.57 -21.02 13.61
C SER A 191 1.15 -21.58 13.70
N LEU A 192 0.79 -22.53 12.81
CA LEU A 192 -0.42 -23.35 12.82
C LEU A 192 -0.09 -24.75 13.28
#